data_1fbf54f724a8b205334ff3d7693336f3
#
_entry.id   1fbf54f724a8b205334ff3d7693336f3
#
_cell.length_a   1.000
_cell.length_b   1.000
_cell.length_c   1.000
_cell.angle_alpha   90.00
_cell.angle_beta   90.00
_cell.angle_gamma   90.00
#
_symmetry.space_group_name_H-M   'P 1'
#
loop_
_entity.id
_entity.type
_entity.pdbx_description
1 polymer ?
#
loop_
_entity_poly.entity_id
_entity_poly.type
_entity_poly.pdbx_seq_one_letter_code
_entity_poly.pdbx_strand_id
1 'polypeptide(L)'
;ISYRLVGSEMCIRDRYGTGAIMAVPAHDERDYEFANKFNLEIVKVINSNDNFYSGSGEIINSGKYNGIDSLEFKTVVTEILEKKGMGKKTTNYKLRDWIFTRQRYWGEPIPILHSDNGTKSVDEKNLPLELPEVDSYLPTSDGMSPLARNDEWKSVSINGKKYLRETNTMPQWAGSCWYYLRFLDPKNEFNFASEESIKYWMPVDLYIGGAEHAVLHLLYSRFWHKVLYD
;
A
#
# COMPACT_ATOMS: atom_id res chain seq x y z
N ILE A 1 19.79 18.79 -8.79
CA ILE A 1 18.87 17.81 -8.16
C ILE A 1 17.48 18.16 -8.63
N SER A 2 16.84 17.28 -9.39
CA SER A 2 15.49 17.49 -9.91
C SER A 2 14.49 17.59 -8.73
N TYR A 3 13.65 18.59 -8.73
CA TYR A 3 12.55 18.76 -7.73
C TYR A 3 11.66 17.51 -7.59
N ARG A 4 11.63 16.66 -8.61
CA ARG A 4 10.93 15.37 -8.59
C ARG A 4 11.53 14.34 -7.62
N LEU A 5 12.86 14.35 -7.46
CA LEU A 5 13.55 13.43 -6.54
C LEU A 5 13.32 13.82 -5.08
N VAL A 6 13.32 15.11 -4.77
CA VAL A 6 13.05 15.61 -3.40
C VAL A 6 11.62 15.26 -2.95
N GLY A 7 10.62 15.39 -3.82
CA GLY A 7 9.25 15.02 -3.49
C GLY A 7 9.03 13.51 -3.30
N SER A 8 9.69 12.65 -4.09
CA SER A 8 9.58 11.21 -3.94
C SER A 8 10.33 10.68 -2.72
N GLU A 9 11.46 11.27 -2.35
CA GLU A 9 12.18 10.90 -1.13
C GLU A 9 11.43 11.34 0.13
N MET A 10 10.81 12.52 0.17
CA MET A 10 9.95 12.94 1.28
C MET A 10 8.78 11.97 1.49
N CYS A 11 8.11 11.58 0.41
CA CYS A 11 7.03 10.58 0.49
C CYS A 11 7.50 9.19 0.93
N ILE A 12 8.74 8.82 0.67
CA ILE A 12 9.31 7.53 1.12
C ILE A 12 9.70 7.62 2.60
N ARG A 13 10.27 8.71 3.06
CA ARG A 13 10.69 8.92 4.46
C ARG A 13 9.50 8.97 5.41
N ASP A 14 8.45 9.69 5.06
CA ASP A 14 7.23 9.82 5.88
C ASP A 14 6.49 8.48 6.08
N ARG A 15 6.79 7.49 5.25
CA ARG A 15 6.20 6.14 5.33
C ARG A 15 7.08 5.11 6.02
N TYR A 16 8.31 5.47 6.39
CA TYR A 16 9.24 4.55 7.05
C TYR A 16 9.21 4.76 8.57
N GLY A 17 8.43 3.94 9.24
CA GLY A 17 8.39 3.88 10.71
C GLY A 17 8.10 5.23 11.35
N THR A 18 9.00 5.69 12.21
CA THR A 18 8.89 6.97 12.96
C THR A 18 9.57 8.15 12.23
N GLY A 19 10.08 7.97 11.03
CA GLY A 19 10.90 8.96 10.33
C GLY A 19 12.36 9.02 10.82
N ALA A 20 12.76 8.15 11.75
CA ALA A 20 14.15 8.04 12.15
C ALA A 20 15.01 7.48 11.02
N ILE A 21 16.11 8.17 10.72
CA ILE A 21 17.04 7.80 9.65
C ILE A 21 18.34 7.33 10.27
N MET A 22 18.84 6.20 9.78
CA MET A 22 20.17 5.69 10.09
C MET A 22 21.00 5.71 8.81
N ALA A 23 22.12 6.44 8.83
CA ALA A 23 23.09 6.44 7.75
C ALA A 23 24.28 5.54 8.11
N VAL A 24 24.75 4.76 7.16
CA VAL A 24 25.93 3.87 7.33
C VAL A 24 26.85 4.00 6.12
N PRO A 25 27.60 5.11 5.97
CA PRO A 25 28.35 5.46 4.76
C PRO A 25 29.30 4.37 4.25
N ALA A 26 29.92 3.60 5.15
CA ALA A 26 30.85 2.54 4.74
C ALA A 26 30.14 1.32 4.12
N HIS A 27 28.81 1.19 4.27
CA HIS A 27 28.04 -0.04 3.96
C HIS A 27 26.73 0.20 3.19
N ASP A 28 26.40 1.46 2.86
CA ASP A 28 25.32 1.85 1.94
C ASP A 28 25.89 2.73 0.82
N GLU A 29 25.64 2.35 -0.43
CA GLU A 29 26.24 3.00 -1.61
C GLU A 29 25.86 4.49 -1.73
N ARG A 30 24.61 4.83 -1.44
CA ARG A 30 24.12 6.21 -1.51
C ARG A 30 24.70 7.08 -0.40
N ASP A 31 24.76 6.51 0.80
CA ASP A 31 25.38 7.19 1.95
C ASP A 31 26.88 7.38 1.71
N TYR A 32 27.54 6.40 1.10
CA TYR A 32 28.97 6.48 0.74
C TYR A 32 29.24 7.57 -0.27
N GLU A 33 28.47 7.64 -1.36
CA GLU A 33 28.58 8.71 -2.37
C GLU A 33 28.32 10.08 -1.76
N PHE A 34 27.29 10.20 -0.92
CA PHE A 34 26.95 11.43 -0.22
C PHE A 34 28.09 11.86 0.73
N ALA A 35 28.60 10.95 1.54
CA ALA A 35 29.68 11.24 2.48
C ALA A 35 30.96 11.70 1.77
N ASN A 36 31.35 11.04 0.67
CA ASN A 36 32.49 11.46 -0.14
C ASN A 36 32.28 12.85 -0.77
N LYS A 37 31.08 13.12 -1.31
CA LYS A 37 30.77 14.41 -1.93
C LYS A 37 30.84 15.59 -0.95
N PHE A 38 30.47 15.35 0.29
CA PHE A 38 30.44 16.38 1.34
C PHE A 38 31.60 16.29 2.33
N ASN A 39 32.60 15.45 2.07
CA ASN A 39 33.77 15.21 2.92
C ASN A 39 33.37 14.88 4.38
N LEU A 40 32.37 14.02 4.55
CA LEU A 40 31.96 13.52 5.85
C LEU A 40 32.81 12.32 6.27
N GLU A 41 32.94 12.10 7.58
CA GLU A 41 33.65 10.96 8.10
C GLU A 41 32.96 9.64 7.74
N ILE A 42 33.74 8.65 7.27
CA ILE A 42 33.27 7.32 6.94
C ILE A 42 33.90 6.31 7.87
N VAL A 43 33.11 5.76 8.78
CA VAL A 43 33.57 4.75 9.74
C VAL A 43 33.12 3.37 9.30
N LYS A 44 34.10 2.46 9.11
CA LYS A 44 33.78 1.04 8.83
C LYS A 44 33.29 0.36 10.10
N VAL A 45 32.17 -0.31 10.02
CA VAL A 45 31.58 -1.10 11.12
C VAL A 45 31.47 -2.58 10.80
N ILE A 46 31.80 -2.98 9.57
CA ILE A 46 31.96 -4.38 9.14
C ILE A 46 33.39 -4.56 8.64
N ASN A 47 34.03 -5.62 9.05
CA ASN A 47 35.39 -5.95 8.65
C ASN A 47 35.45 -6.27 7.16
N SER A 48 36.19 -5.49 6.40
CA SER A 48 36.41 -5.68 4.95
C SER A 48 37.71 -4.99 4.50
N ASN A 49 38.29 -5.50 3.42
CA ASN A 49 39.48 -4.90 2.84
C ASN A 49 39.17 -3.65 2.01
N ASP A 50 37.93 -3.51 1.54
CA ASP A 50 37.51 -2.41 0.68
C ASP A 50 37.08 -1.18 1.49
N ASN A 51 37.19 0.00 0.90
CA ASN A 51 36.70 1.24 1.52
C ASN A 51 35.19 1.30 1.60
N PHE A 52 34.51 0.66 0.67
CA PHE A 52 33.07 0.47 0.62
C PHE A 52 32.76 -1.03 0.57
N TYR A 53 31.85 -1.53 1.41
CA TYR A 53 31.45 -2.92 1.41
C TYR A 53 30.01 -3.06 1.92
N SER A 54 29.10 -3.56 1.07
CA SER A 54 27.67 -3.73 1.36
C SER A 54 27.29 -5.15 1.80
N GLY A 55 28.24 -6.03 2.01
CA GLY A 55 28.02 -7.40 2.44
C GLY A 55 27.90 -7.57 3.97
N SER A 56 27.75 -8.81 4.39
CA SER A 56 27.77 -9.22 5.81
C SER A 56 29.19 -9.61 6.24
N GLY A 57 29.46 -9.55 7.54
CA GLY A 57 30.75 -9.93 8.11
C GLY A 57 30.84 -9.57 9.59
N GLU A 58 32.02 -9.74 10.14
CA GLU A 58 32.32 -9.45 11.52
C GLU A 58 32.21 -7.95 11.81
N ILE A 59 31.55 -7.57 12.90
CA ILE A 59 31.41 -6.17 13.33
C ILE A 59 32.70 -5.68 13.97
N ILE A 60 33.11 -4.46 13.59
CA ILE A 60 34.26 -3.74 14.14
C ILE A 60 33.84 -2.32 14.51
N ASN A 61 34.68 -1.58 15.23
CA ASN A 61 34.44 -0.18 15.65
C ASN A 61 33.10 0.07 16.34
N SER A 62 32.57 -0.96 17.02
CA SER A 62 31.24 -0.96 17.65
C SER A 62 31.29 -1.30 19.14
N GLY A 63 32.44 -1.04 19.78
CA GLY A 63 32.67 -1.24 21.21
C GLY A 63 32.48 -2.69 21.64
N LYS A 64 31.63 -2.94 22.61
CA LYS A 64 31.39 -4.31 23.15
C LYS A 64 30.74 -5.28 22.16
N TYR A 65 30.36 -4.84 20.99
CA TYR A 65 29.73 -5.66 19.96
C TYR A 65 30.70 -6.07 18.85
N ASN A 66 31.99 -5.70 18.98
CA ASN A 66 33.02 -6.17 18.04
C ASN A 66 33.11 -7.69 18.08
N GLY A 67 33.33 -8.30 16.91
CA GLY A 67 33.45 -9.73 16.77
C GLY A 67 32.15 -10.49 16.53
N ILE A 68 31.00 -9.85 16.65
CA ILE A 68 29.70 -10.47 16.35
C ILE A 68 29.46 -10.42 14.83
N ASP A 69 28.86 -11.48 14.27
CA ASP A 69 28.40 -11.45 12.88
C ASP A 69 27.30 -10.41 12.68
N SER A 70 27.34 -9.64 11.58
CA SER A 70 26.43 -8.54 11.31
C SER A 70 24.97 -8.97 11.15
N LEU A 71 24.69 -10.19 10.68
CA LEU A 71 23.34 -10.72 10.58
C LEU A 71 22.78 -11.11 11.95
N GLU A 72 23.60 -11.70 12.80
CA GLU A 72 23.26 -11.98 14.20
C GLU A 72 23.04 -10.69 14.99
N PHE A 73 23.87 -9.69 14.77
CA PHE A 73 23.78 -8.40 15.45
C PHE A 73 22.46 -7.65 15.16
N LYS A 74 21.87 -7.82 13.98
CA LYS A 74 20.54 -7.25 13.69
C LYS A 74 19.48 -7.67 14.70
N THR A 75 19.51 -8.90 15.14
CA THR A 75 18.61 -9.41 16.17
C THR A 75 18.96 -8.84 17.54
N VAL A 76 20.24 -8.86 17.91
CA VAL A 76 20.74 -8.36 19.19
C VAL A 76 20.42 -6.86 19.36
N VAL A 77 20.68 -6.02 18.35
CA VAL A 77 20.41 -4.58 18.44
C VAL A 77 18.92 -4.29 18.52
N THR A 78 18.10 -5.05 17.80
CA THR A 78 16.63 -4.91 17.85
C THR A 78 16.12 -5.17 19.27
N GLU A 79 16.54 -6.25 19.91
CA GLU A 79 16.17 -6.54 21.30
C GLU A 79 16.65 -5.49 22.31
N ILE A 80 17.83 -4.92 22.08
CA ILE A 80 18.36 -3.83 22.92
C ILE A 80 17.50 -2.58 22.80
N LEU A 81 17.10 -2.23 21.58
CA LEU A 81 16.25 -1.05 21.32
C LEU A 81 14.84 -1.26 21.89
N GLU A 82 14.28 -2.46 21.79
CA GLU A 82 12.99 -2.80 22.40
C GLU A 82 13.04 -2.69 23.93
N LYS A 83 14.06 -3.27 24.57
CA LYS A 83 14.25 -3.18 26.03
C LYS A 83 14.42 -1.75 26.53
N LYS A 84 14.97 -0.88 25.69
CA LYS A 84 15.13 0.56 26.01
C LYS A 84 13.89 1.40 25.67
N GLY A 85 12.86 0.82 25.08
CA GLY A 85 11.68 1.56 24.59
C GLY A 85 11.98 2.52 23.44
N MET A 86 13.11 2.35 22.73
CA MET A 86 13.56 3.21 21.63
C MET A 86 13.19 2.70 20.24
N GLY A 87 12.72 1.47 20.13
CA GLY A 87 12.33 0.83 18.87
C GLY A 87 11.56 -0.44 19.12
N LYS A 88 11.05 -1.03 18.05
CA LYS A 88 10.36 -2.32 18.06
C LYS A 88 10.62 -3.08 16.76
N LYS A 89 10.63 -4.40 16.83
CA LYS A 89 10.67 -5.26 15.64
C LYS A 89 9.39 -5.07 14.83
N THR A 90 9.53 -4.79 13.55
CA THR A 90 8.40 -4.65 12.62
C THR A 90 8.65 -5.50 11.38
N THR A 91 7.58 -5.99 10.79
CA THR A 91 7.62 -6.66 9.50
C THR A 91 7.05 -5.71 8.45
N ASN A 92 7.87 -5.36 7.47
CA ASN A 92 7.44 -4.55 6.34
C ASN A 92 7.33 -5.44 5.10
N TYR A 93 6.26 -5.26 4.34
CA TYR A 93 6.08 -5.97 3.09
C TYR A 93 6.71 -5.17 1.94
N LYS A 94 7.33 -5.86 0.98
CA LYS A 94 7.90 -5.23 -0.23
C LYS A 94 6.83 -4.64 -1.14
N LEU A 95 5.62 -5.21 -1.11
CA LEU A 95 4.48 -4.68 -1.85
C LEU A 95 4.04 -3.37 -1.19
N ARG A 96 3.98 -2.31 -1.99
CA ARG A 96 3.45 -1.01 -1.52
C ARG A 96 1.95 -1.11 -1.33
N ASP A 97 1.45 -0.35 -0.35
CA ASP A 97 0.01 -0.21 -0.15
C ASP A 97 -0.66 0.29 -1.42
N TRP A 98 -1.78 -0.32 -1.75
CA TRP A 98 -2.60 0.15 -2.85
C TRP A 98 -3.39 1.37 -2.42
N ILE A 99 -3.21 2.49 -3.13
CA ILE A 99 -4.07 3.66 -2.96
C ILE A 99 -5.42 3.33 -3.59
N PHE A 100 -6.38 3.03 -2.74
CA PHE A 100 -7.66 2.46 -3.12
C PHE A 100 -8.71 3.49 -3.53
N THR A 101 -8.47 4.76 -3.37
CA THR A 101 -9.43 5.83 -3.63
C THR A 101 -9.03 6.71 -4.80
N ARG A 102 -10.03 7.20 -5.55
CA ARG A 102 -9.88 8.17 -6.64
C ARG A 102 -10.92 9.28 -6.52
N GLN A 103 -10.49 10.50 -6.73
CA GLN A 103 -11.35 11.68 -6.82
C GLN A 103 -11.98 11.78 -8.21
N ARG A 104 -12.69 10.72 -8.61
CA ARG A 104 -13.33 10.58 -9.92
C ARG A 104 -14.76 10.10 -9.78
N TYR A 105 -15.62 10.48 -10.74
CA TYR A 105 -16.99 9.96 -10.81
C TYR A 105 -17.01 8.50 -11.25
N TRP A 106 -16.32 8.19 -12.36
CA TRP A 106 -16.31 6.84 -12.94
C TRP A 106 -15.43 5.88 -12.13
N GLY A 107 -16.08 4.95 -11.48
CA GLY A 107 -15.51 3.91 -10.64
C GLY A 107 -16.57 3.33 -9.71
N GLU A 108 -16.32 2.19 -9.08
CA GLU A 108 -17.24 1.63 -8.09
C GLU A 108 -17.25 2.53 -6.84
N PRO A 109 -18.43 2.92 -6.33
CA PRO A 109 -18.52 3.68 -5.09
C PRO A 109 -18.07 2.83 -3.90
N ILE A 110 -17.44 3.48 -2.93
CA ILE A 110 -16.95 2.81 -1.72
C ILE A 110 -18.07 2.77 -0.69
N PRO A 111 -18.52 1.59 -0.24
CA PRO A 111 -19.68 1.46 0.64
C PRO A 111 -19.33 1.76 2.11
N ILE A 112 -18.81 2.96 2.37
CA ILE A 112 -18.43 3.43 3.70
C ILE A 112 -19.17 4.72 4.04
N LEU A 113 -19.57 4.81 5.30
CA LEU A 113 -20.20 5.98 5.91
C LEU A 113 -19.28 6.56 6.98
N HIS A 114 -19.08 7.87 6.94
CA HIS A 114 -18.29 8.65 7.89
C HIS A 114 -19.19 9.37 8.90
N SER A 115 -18.74 9.46 10.13
CA SER A 115 -19.35 10.25 11.20
C SER A 115 -18.27 10.76 12.15
N ASP A 116 -18.63 11.65 13.07
CA ASP A 116 -17.74 12.13 14.12
C ASP A 116 -17.17 11.01 15.02
N ASN A 117 -17.88 9.88 15.09
CA ASN A 117 -17.49 8.72 15.88
C ASN A 117 -16.70 7.66 15.10
N GLY A 118 -16.27 7.97 13.87
CA GLY A 118 -15.54 7.07 12.98
C GLY A 118 -16.36 6.61 11.78
N THR A 119 -15.89 5.54 11.17
CA THR A 119 -16.45 4.98 9.93
C THR A 119 -17.25 3.70 10.19
N LYS A 120 -18.22 3.41 9.34
CA LYS A 120 -18.90 2.12 9.28
C LYS A 120 -19.23 1.73 7.83
N SER A 121 -19.46 0.43 7.58
CA SER A 121 -19.94 -0.05 6.29
C SER A 121 -21.40 0.33 6.05
N VAL A 122 -21.78 0.46 4.78
CA VAL A 122 -23.18 0.48 4.36
C VAL A 122 -23.78 -0.91 4.62
N ASP A 123 -25.03 -0.97 5.12
CA ASP A 123 -25.71 -2.24 5.34
C ASP A 123 -25.94 -2.97 4.00
N GLU A 124 -25.76 -4.28 3.97
CA GLU A 124 -25.87 -5.11 2.75
C GLU A 124 -27.19 -4.94 2.01
N LYS A 125 -28.31 -4.78 2.74
CA LYS A 125 -29.63 -4.51 2.14
C LYS A 125 -29.72 -3.21 1.33
N ASN A 126 -28.75 -2.32 1.46
CA ASN A 126 -28.65 -1.05 0.75
C ASN A 126 -27.59 -1.12 -0.36
N LEU A 127 -27.14 -2.30 -0.72
CA LEU A 127 -26.28 -2.56 -1.87
C LEU A 127 -27.10 -3.13 -3.06
N PRO A 128 -26.67 -2.91 -4.30
CA PRO A 128 -25.49 -2.12 -4.71
C PRO A 128 -25.65 -0.62 -4.45
N LEU A 129 -24.54 0.04 -4.13
CA LEU A 129 -24.52 1.49 -4.00
C LEU A 129 -24.38 2.12 -5.40
N GLU A 130 -25.45 2.76 -5.87
CA GLU A 130 -25.48 3.38 -7.19
C GLU A 130 -24.93 4.80 -7.17
N LEU A 131 -24.26 5.18 -8.27
CA LEU A 131 -23.78 6.55 -8.46
C LEU A 131 -24.97 7.46 -8.83
N PRO A 132 -25.08 8.67 -8.25
CA PRO A 132 -26.12 9.61 -8.61
C PRO A 132 -25.79 10.31 -9.93
N GLU A 133 -26.78 10.84 -10.61
CA GLU A 133 -26.56 11.80 -11.69
C GLU A 133 -25.88 13.06 -11.14
N VAL A 134 -24.96 13.63 -11.91
CA VAL A 134 -24.21 14.84 -11.55
C VAL A 134 -24.14 15.81 -12.74
N ASP A 135 -24.22 17.08 -12.46
CA ASP A 135 -24.16 18.13 -13.49
C ASP A 135 -22.75 18.28 -14.11
N SER A 136 -21.71 17.84 -13.43
CA SER A 136 -20.32 17.96 -13.88
C SER A 136 -19.45 16.82 -13.34
N TYR A 137 -18.66 16.23 -14.22
CA TYR A 137 -17.70 15.18 -13.92
C TYR A 137 -16.29 15.70 -13.56
N LEU A 138 -16.10 17.02 -13.59
CA LEU A 138 -14.83 17.63 -13.21
C LEU A 138 -14.66 17.62 -11.69
N PRO A 139 -13.43 17.48 -11.17
CA PRO A 139 -13.14 17.66 -9.76
C PRO A 139 -13.62 19.02 -9.26
N THR A 140 -13.86 19.14 -7.96
CA THR A 140 -14.14 20.43 -7.32
C THR A 140 -12.91 21.32 -7.35
N SER A 141 -13.07 22.63 -7.12
CA SER A 141 -11.94 23.57 -7.10
C SER A 141 -10.90 23.29 -6.00
N ASP A 142 -11.31 22.61 -4.94
CA ASP A 142 -10.47 22.12 -3.84
C ASP A 142 -9.93 20.70 -4.06
N GLY A 143 -10.13 20.12 -5.26
CA GLY A 143 -9.63 18.80 -5.63
C GLY A 143 -10.45 17.62 -5.12
N MET A 144 -11.62 17.85 -4.56
CA MET A 144 -12.52 16.78 -4.12
C MET A 144 -13.21 16.10 -5.31
N SER A 145 -13.74 14.89 -5.07
CA SER A 145 -14.51 14.14 -6.06
C SER A 145 -15.76 14.92 -6.55
N PRO A 146 -16.17 14.74 -7.81
CA PRO A 146 -17.45 15.26 -8.30
C PRO A 146 -18.65 14.87 -7.43
N LEU A 147 -18.65 13.70 -6.82
CA LEU A 147 -19.69 13.21 -5.91
C LEU A 147 -19.83 14.07 -4.63
N ALA A 148 -18.77 14.76 -4.24
CA ALA A 148 -18.78 15.63 -3.06
C ALA A 148 -19.73 16.83 -3.21
N ARG A 149 -20.12 17.20 -4.44
CA ARG A 149 -21.08 18.27 -4.74
C ARG A 149 -22.54 17.85 -4.55
N ASN A 150 -22.82 16.55 -4.63
CA ASN A 150 -24.19 16.07 -4.48
C ASN A 150 -24.50 15.83 -3.00
N ASP A 151 -25.02 16.87 -2.34
CA ASP A 151 -25.30 16.83 -0.90
C ASP A 151 -26.44 15.87 -0.55
N GLU A 152 -27.38 15.65 -1.45
CA GLU A 152 -28.49 14.71 -1.27
C GLU A 152 -27.96 13.26 -1.23
N TRP A 153 -27.14 12.88 -2.20
CA TRP A 153 -26.55 11.56 -2.25
C TRP A 153 -25.53 11.35 -1.12
N LYS A 154 -24.71 12.37 -0.84
CA LYS A 154 -23.65 12.30 0.17
C LYS A 154 -24.20 12.11 1.59
N SER A 155 -25.34 12.74 1.91
CA SER A 155 -25.86 12.77 3.28
C SER A 155 -26.85 11.65 3.53
N VAL A 156 -26.64 10.87 4.58
CA VAL A 156 -27.51 9.73 4.97
C VAL A 156 -27.91 9.87 6.43
N SER A 157 -29.18 9.65 6.73
CA SER A 157 -29.67 9.57 8.11
C SER A 157 -30.05 8.12 8.46
N ILE A 158 -29.43 7.59 9.51
CA ILE A 158 -29.72 6.23 10.01
C ILE A 158 -30.02 6.31 11.50
N ASN A 159 -31.23 5.92 11.88
CA ASN A 159 -31.69 5.97 13.26
C ASN A 159 -31.52 7.35 13.93
N GLY A 160 -31.79 8.42 13.17
CA GLY A 160 -31.68 9.80 13.64
C GLY A 160 -30.26 10.36 13.71
N LYS A 161 -29.24 9.57 13.35
CA LYS A 161 -27.84 10.02 13.26
C LYS A 161 -27.47 10.33 11.81
N LYS A 162 -26.75 11.44 11.62
CA LYS A 162 -26.24 11.84 10.31
C LYS A 162 -24.92 11.15 10.01
N TYR A 163 -24.78 10.71 8.77
CA TYR A 163 -23.57 10.13 8.20
C TYR A 163 -23.29 10.78 6.84
N LEU A 164 -22.04 10.78 6.43
CA LEU A 164 -21.62 11.18 5.09
C LEU A 164 -21.09 9.95 4.36
N ARG A 165 -21.59 9.71 3.14
CA ARG A 165 -21.01 8.67 2.28
C ARG A 165 -19.59 9.06 1.87
N GLU A 166 -18.74 8.05 1.69
CA GLU A 166 -17.48 8.24 0.99
C GLU A 166 -17.75 8.73 -0.43
N THR A 167 -17.11 9.82 -0.83
CA THR A 167 -17.32 10.45 -2.13
C THR A 167 -16.24 10.10 -3.15
N ASN A 168 -15.18 9.44 -2.74
CA ASN A 168 -14.22 8.85 -3.66
C ASN A 168 -14.76 7.54 -4.24
N THR A 169 -14.26 7.16 -5.41
CA THR A 169 -14.57 5.87 -6.03
C THR A 169 -13.36 4.96 -5.97
N MET A 170 -13.58 3.66 -6.16
CA MET A 170 -12.51 2.69 -6.30
C MET A 170 -11.82 2.87 -7.67
N PRO A 171 -10.52 2.59 -7.80
CA PRO A 171 -9.88 2.58 -9.10
C PRO A 171 -10.47 1.47 -9.96
N GLN A 172 -10.44 1.64 -11.27
CA GLN A 172 -10.94 0.65 -12.25
C GLN A 172 -10.41 -0.78 -12.02
N TRP A 173 -9.22 -0.91 -11.43
CA TRP A 173 -8.63 -2.21 -11.06
C TRP A 173 -9.44 -2.98 -10.00
N ALA A 174 -10.24 -2.31 -9.21
CA ALA A 174 -11.07 -2.95 -8.18
C ALA A 174 -12.12 -3.87 -8.78
N GLY A 175 -12.81 -3.42 -9.84
CA GLY A 175 -13.76 -4.24 -10.57
C GLY A 175 -13.07 -5.19 -11.53
N SER A 176 -12.11 -4.70 -12.34
CA SER A 176 -11.46 -5.51 -13.37
C SER A 176 -10.52 -6.59 -12.84
N CYS A 177 -10.11 -6.54 -11.58
CA CYS A 177 -9.19 -7.55 -11.04
C CYS A 177 -9.83 -8.91 -10.77
N TRP A 178 -11.15 -9.02 -10.74
CA TRP A 178 -11.88 -10.28 -10.51
C TRP A 178 -12.89 -10.63 -11.59
N TYR A 179 -12.96 -9.88 -12.71
CA TYR A 179 -13.96 -10.07 -13.76
C TYR A 179 -13.98 -11.50 -14.32
N TYR A 180 -12.83 -12.15 -14.44
CA TYR A 180 -12.68 -13.50 -14.94
C TYR A 180 -13.41 -14.54 -14.07
N LEU A 181 -13.56 -14.29 -12.77
CA LEU A 181 -14.37 -15.12 -11.88
C LEU A 181 -15.86 -14.89 -12.12
N ARG A 182 -16.27 -13.63 -12.25
CA ARG A 182 -17.68 -13.29 -12.51
C ARG A 182 -18.17 -13.80 -13.86
N PHE A 183 -17.30 -13.89 -14.86
CA PHE A 183 -17.64 -14.44 -16.19
C PHE A 183 -18.07 -15.92 -16.15
N LEU A 184 -17.69 -16.64 -15.13
CA LEU A 184 -18.06 -18.05 -14.98
C LEU A 184 -19.58 -18.23 -14.78
N ASP A 185 -20.20 -17.26 -14.11
CA ASP A 185 -21.64 -17.32 -13.75
C ASP A 185 -22.22 -15.91 -13.59
N PRO A 186 -22.34 -15.14 -14.71
CA PRO A 186 -22.65 -13.71 -14.65
C PRO A 186 -24.09 -13.40 -14.20
N LYS A 187 -24.98 -14.39 -14.23
CA LYS A 187 -26.39 -14.23 -13.82
C LYS A 187 -26.68 -14.70 -12.42
N ASN A 188 -25.68 -15.15 -11.68
CA ASN A 188 -25.86 -15.58 -10.29
C ASN A 188 -26.15 -14.37 -9.39
N GLU A 189 -27.29 -14.39 -8.70
CA GLU A 189 -27.72 -13.29 -7.84
C GLU A 189 -27.25 -13.46 -6.39
N PHE A 190 -26.75 -14.65 -6.02
CA PHE A 190 -26.42 -14.98 -4.62
C PHE A 190 -24.92 -15.03 -4.39
N ASN A 191 -24.14 -15.46 -5.38
CA ASN A 191 -22.70 -15.63 -5.30
C ASN A 191 -22.01 -15.00 -6.53
N PHE A 192 -20.70 -14.73 -6.43
CA PHE A 192 -19.94 -14.24 -7.60
C PHE A 192 -19.87 -15.28 -8.73
N ALA A 193 -19.90 -16.57 -8.38
CA ALA A 193 -20.09 -17.70 -9.29
C ALA A 193 -20.49 -18.93 -8.48
N SER A 194 -21.18 -19.90 -9.09
CA SER A 194 -21.52 -21.18 -8.46
C SER A 194 -20.25 -22.06 -8.32
N GLU A 195 -20.24 -22.91 -7.30
CA GLU A 195 -19.12 -23.88 -7.13
C GLU A 195 -18.97 -24.81 -8.32
N GLU A 196 -20.06 -25.18 -8.97
CA GLU A 196 -20.06 -26.04 -10.16
C GLU A 196 -19.31 -25.36 -11.31
N SER A 197 -19.64 -24.09 -11.60
CA SER A 197 -18.97 -23.29 -12.62
C SER A 197 -17.48 -23.09 -12.31
N ILE A 198 -17.16 -22.83 -11.04
CA ILE A 198 -15.76 -22.69 -10.61
C ILE A 198 -15.00 -23.99 -10.82
N LYS A 199 -15.54 -25.13 -10.38
CA LYS A 199 -14.91 -26.45 -10.53
C LYS A 199 -14.71 -26.84 -12.00
N TYR A 200 -15.62 -26.44 -12.88
CA TYR A 200 -15.54 -26.78 -14.31
C TYR A 200 -14.54 -25.90 -15.07
N TRP A 201 -14.57 -24.57 -14.84
CA TRP A 201 -13.83 -23.60 -15.66
C TRP A 201 -12.48 -23.19 -15.08
N MET A 202 -12.23 -23.42 -13.81
CA MET A 202 -10.97 -23.06 -13.17
C MET A 202 -10.07 -24.28 -12.95
N PRO A 203 -8.74 -24.12 -12.96
CA PRO A 203 -7.99 -22.87 -13.18
C PRO A 203 -8.01 -22.42 -14.64
N VAL A 204 -7.71 -21.14 -14.89
CA VAL A 204 -7.54 -20.59 -16.24
C VAL A 204 -6.35 -21.24 -16.93
N ASP A 205 -6.54 -21.81 -18.13
CA ASP A 205 -5.48 -22.53 -18.85
C ASP A 205 -4.49 -21.57 -19.54
N LEU A 206 -4.99 -20.44 -20.05
CA LEU A 206 -4.17 -19.46 -20.76
C LEU A 206 -4.76 -18.06 -20.59
N TYR A 207 -3.92 -17.11 -20.20
CA TYR A 207 -4.30 -15.72 -20.04
C TYR A 207 -3.34 -14.82 -20.80
N ILE A 208 -3.85 -14.11 -21.82
CA ILE A 208 -3.05 -13.28 -22.73
C ILE A 208 -3.37 -11.81 -22.50
N GLY A 209 -2.32 -11.00 -22.33
CA GLY A 209 -2.43 -9.55 -22.16
C GLY A 209 -1.11 -8.84 -22.39
N GLY A 210 -1.09 -7.52 -22.21
CA GLY A 210 0.12 -6.72 -22.31
C GLY A 210 1.09 -6.94 -21.13
N ALA A 211 2.35 -6.65 -21.34
CA ALA A 211 3.40 -6.81 -20.31
C ALA A 211 3.14 -5.95 -19.06
N GLU A 212 2.49 -4.80 -19.21
CA GLU A 212 2.09 -3.91 -18.11
C GLU A 212 1.13 -4.56 -17.12
N HIS A 213 0.35 -5.56 -17.57
CA HIS A 213 -0.56 -6.28 -16.69
C HIS A 213 0.14 -7.14 -15.64
N ALA A 214 1.41 -7.49 -15.85
CA ALA A 214 2.18 -8.27 -14.88
C ALA A 214 2.33 -7.55 -13.53
N VAL A 215 2.50 -6.23 -13.55
CA VAL A 215 2.68 -5.40 -12.34
C VAL A 215 1.42 -4.66 -11.91
N LEU A 216 0.33 -4.75 -12.68
CA LEU A 216 -0.95 -4.10 -12.40
C LEU A 216 -2.05 -5.14 -12.23
N HIS A 217 -2.74 -5.49 -13.31
CA HIS A 217 -3.91 -6.37 -13.27
C HIS A 217 -3.62 -7.74 -12.65
N LEU A 218 -2.57 -8.43 -13.06
CA LEU A 218 -2.27 -9.79 -12.55
C LEU A 218 -1.91 -9.78 -11.06
N LEU A 219 -1.23 -8.73 -10.58
CA LEU A 219 -0.90 -8.58 -9.18
C LEU A 219 -2.16 -8.42 -8.32
N TYR A 220 -3.06 -7.53 -8.74
CA TYR A 220 -4.33 -7.30 -8.03
C TYR A 220 -5.28 -8.48 -8.14
N SER A 221 -5.35 -9.13 -9.31
CA SER A 221 -6.16 -10.35 -9.50
C SER A 221 -5.70 -11.47 -8.57
N ARG A 222 -4.38 -11.68 -8.46
CA ARG A 222 -3.83 -12.67 -7.53
C ARG A 222 -4.16 -12.34 -6.08
N PHE A 223 -4.01 -11.09 -5.68
CA PHE A 223 -4.34 -10.66 -4.32
C PHE A 223 -5.83 -10.86 -4.03
N TRP A 224 -6.70 -10.40 -4.93
CA TRP A 224 -8.14 -10.50 -4.81
C TRP A 224 -8.63 -11.94 -4.79
N HIS A 225 -8.04 -12.79 -5.62
CA HIS A 225 -8.33 -14.22 -5.62
C HIS A 225 -8.06 -14.87 -4.26
N LYS A 226 -6.97 -14.48 -3.58
CA LYS A 226 -6.67 -14.97 -2.22
C LYS A 226 -7.70 -14.48 -1.20
N VAL A 227 -8.07 -13.21 -1.25
CA VAL A 227 -9.10 -12.64 -0.36
C VAL A 227 -10.45 -13.34 -0.54
N LEU A 228 -10.82 -13.68 -1.77
CA LEU A 228 -12.07 -14.41 -2.05
C LEU A 228 -12.02 -15.88 -1.65
N TYR A 229 -10.81 -16.44 -1.56
CA TYR A 229 -10.60 -17.83 -1.10
C TYR A 229 -10.72 -17.94 0.42
N ASP A 230 -10.18 -17.00 1.19
CA ASP A 230 -10.19 -16.97 2.66
C ASP A 230 -11.60 -16.69 3.21
#